data_45821fa6e3a90dc59fe987259a5d1f40
#
_entry.id   45821fa6e3a90dc59fe987259a5d1f40
#
_cell.length_a   1.000
_cell.length_b   1.000
_cell.length_c   1.000
_cell.angle_alpha   90.00
_cell.angle_beta   90.00
_cell.angle_gamma   90.00
#
_symmetry.space_group_name_H-M   'P 1'
#
loop_
_entity.id
_entity.type
_entity.pdbx_description
1 polymer ?
#
loop_
_entity_poly.entity_id
_entity_poly.type
_entity_poly.pdbx_seq_one_letter_code
_entity_poly.pdbx_strand_id
1 'polypeptide(L)'
;SDKDAAFVQEILTQWAQDRQIEILARRFPSAESFLFEYEENKEYDILLLDIEMGQMDGVTMAKQVRKDNEAVQIIFITGYSDYIAEGYEVAALHYLMKPVNREKLFTVLDRALDKRKQQERCLNLELSGEMVRIPFYDIRYLDVRQNYVTVHAKEDYTVKRPLGEFEKELDQRFCRVGRAMILNLKYIQRVT
;
A
#
# COMPACT_ATOMS: atom_id res chain seq x y z
N SER A 1 17.49 -17.64 0.35
CA SER A 1 18.80 -17.42 0.98
C SER A 1 19.07 -15.95 1.25
N ASP A 2 20.06 -15.61 2.11
CA ASP A 2 20.42 -14.21 2.40
C ASP A 2 20.90 -13.44 1.17
N LYS A 3 21.57 -14.13 0.25
CA LYS A 3 22.02 -13.54 -1.02
C LYS A 3 20.84 -13.15 -1.92
N ASP A 4 19.83 -14.00 -2.01
CA ASP A 4 18.63 -13.70 -2.82
C ASP A 4 17.87 -12.50 -2.23
N ALA A 5 17.75 -12.45 -0.90
CA ALA A 5 17.10 -11.34 -0.23
C ALA A 5 17.84 -10.00 -0.42
N ALA A 6 19.17 -10.00 -0.34
CA ALA A 6 19.99 -8.82 -0.60
C ALA A 6 19.85 -8.36 -2.05
N PHE A 7 19.81 -9.28 -3.01
CA PHE A 7 19.59 -8.95 -4.42
C PHE A 7 18.21 -8.39 -4.68
N VAL A 8 17.17 -8.98 -4.09
CA VAL A 8 15.81 -8.43 -4.19
C VAL A 8 15.73 -7.02 -3.59
N GLN A 9 16.36 -6.79 -2.43
CA GLN A 9 16.43 -5.46 -1.81
C GLN A 9 17.10 -4.42 -2.71
N GLU A 10 18.18 -4.79 -3.40
CA GLU A 10 18.84 -3.92 -4.38
C GLU A 10 17.89 -3.56 -5.54
N ILE A 11 17.16 -4.56 -6.07
CA ILE A 11 16.18 -4.35 -7.15
C ILE A 11 15.07 -3.39 -6.68
N LEU A 12 14.53 -3.58 -5.47
CA LEU A 12 13.50 -2.71 -4.91
C LEU A 12 13.97 -1.26 -4.79
N THR A 13 15.20 -1.06 -4.30
CA THR A 13 15.79 0.28 -4.18
C THR A 13 15.94 0.95 -5.53
N GLN A 14 16.45 0.24 -6.53
CA GLN A 14 16.59 0.76 -7.89
C GLN A 14 15.23 1.08 -8.52
N TRP A 15 14.26 0.18 -8.39
CA TRP A 15 12.91 0.39 -8.89
C TRP A 15 12.24 1.65 -8.30
N ALA A 16 12.38 1.84 -6.99
CA ALA A 16 11.82 3.00 -6.30
C ALA A 16 12.46 4.32 -6.79
N GLN A 17 13.79 4.32 -6.96
CA GLN A 17 14.54 5.47 -7.51
C GLN A 17 14.08 5.80 -8.93
N ASP A 18 13.99 4.79 -9.80
CA ASP A 18 13.58 4.98 -11.20
C ASP A 18 12.14 5.52 -11.33
N ARG A 19 11.25 5.21 -10.37
CA ARG A 19 9.86 5.71 -10.34
C ARG A 19 9.67 6.96 -9.48
N GLN A 20 10.74 7.45 -8.84
CA GLN A 20 10.70 8.61 -7.93
C GLN A 20 9.64 8.46 -6.82
N ILE A 21 9.58 7.26 -6.24
CA ILE A 21 8.70 6.92 -5.12
C ILE A 21 9.51 6.53 -3.90
N GLU A 22 8.96 6.78 -2.72
CA GLU A 22 9.50 6.28 -1.46
C GLU A 22 8.90 4.92 -1.14
N ILE A 23 9.74 3.98 -0.73
CA ILE A 23 9.33 2.67 -0.23
C ILE A 23 9.92 2.42 1.14
N LEU A 24 9.16 1.74 1.98
CA LEU A 24 9.65 1.17 3.23
C LEU A 24 9.67 -0.36 3.07
N ALA A 25 10.83 -0.91 2.79
CA ALA A 25 11.00 -2.35 2.67
C ALA A 25 11.51 -2.94 3.98
N ARG A 26 10.81 -3.95 4.48
CA ARG A 26 11.17 -4.71 5.68
C ARG A 26 11.39 -6.17 5.31
N ARG A 27 12.38 -6.78 5.93
CA ARG A 27 12.69 -8.19 5.75
C ARG A 27 12.33 -8.97 7.02
N PHE A 28 11.70 -10.11 6.82
CA PHE A 28 11.39 -11.06 7.88
C PHE A 28 12.10 -12.39 7.61
N PRO A 29 12.73 -13.00 8.62
CA PRO A 29 13.47 -14.25 8.44
C PRO A 29 12.55 -15.46 8.26
N SER A 30 11.29 -15.39 8.71
CA SER A 30 10.31 -16.46 8.61
C SER A 30 8.88 -15.94 8.50
N ALA A 31 7.97 -16.81 8.09
CA ALA A 31 6.53 -16.53 8.05
C ALA A 31 5.97 -16.19 9.44
N GLU A 32 6.41 -16.91 10.46
CA GLU A 32 5.97 -16.73 11.83
C GLU A 32 6.37 -15.35 12.37
N SER A 33 7.60 -14.91 12.10
CA SER A 33 8.07 -13.59 12.52
C SER A 33 7.32 -12.46 11.84
N PHE A 34 6.93 -12.63 10.57
CA PHE A 34 6.07 -11.69 9.87
C PHE A 34 4.67 -11.66 10.47
N LEU A 35 4.03 -12.82 10.67
CA LEU A 35 2.66 -12.90 11.18
C LEU A 35 2.56 -12.30 12.59
N PHE A 36 3.57 -12.49 13.42
CA PHE A 36 3.62 -11.88 14.76
C PHE A 36 3.55 -10.35 14.68
N GLU A 37 4.33 -9.72 13.79
CA GLU A 37 4.27 -8.27 13.60
C GLU A 37 2.99 -7.84 12.86
N TYR A 38 2.50 -8.66 11.95
CA TYR A 38 1.29 -8.38 11.16
C TYR A 38 0.03 -8.27 12.02
N GLU A 39 -0.04 -8.95 13.16
CA GLU A 39 -1.14 -8.81 14.12
C GLU A 39 -1.27 -7.39 14.65
N GLU A 40 -0.14 -6.70 14.85
CA GLU A 40 -0.10 -5.32 15.35
C GLU A 40 -0.17 -4.28 14.23
N ASN A 41 0.44 -4.57 13.08
CA ASN A 41 0.49 -3.66 11.95
C ASN A 41 0.16 -4.37 10.64
N LYS A 42 -1.05 -4.17 10.12
CA LYS A 42 -1.55 -4.76 8.86
C LYS A 42 -1.32 -3.88 7.63
N GLU A 43 -0.60 -2.78 7.76
CA GLU A 43 -0.39 -1.80 6.69
C GLU A 43 0.77 -2.18 5.75
N TYR A 44 0.59 -3.27 5.02
CA TYR A 44 1.50 -3.67 3.95
C TYR A 44 0.81 -3.54 2.59
N ASP A 45 1.50 -2.96 1.62
CA ASP A 45 0.99 -2.79 0.26
C ASP A 45 1.34 -3.98 -0.63
N ILE A 46 2.56 -4.50 -0.47
CA ILE A 46 3.10 -5.60 -1.28
C ILE A 46 3.85 -6.57 -0.36
N LEU A 47 3.59 -7.86 -0.54
CA LEU A 47 4.34 -8.94 0.08
C LEU A 47 5.10 -9.71 -1.00
N LEU A 48 6.43 -9.80 -0.83
CA LEU A 48 7.28 -10.67 -1.62
C LEU A 48 7.59 -11.92 -0.79
N LEU A 49 7.04 -13.06 -1.19
CA LEU A 49 7.06 -14.28 -0.41
C LEU A 49 7.88 -15.36 -1.10
N ASP A 50 8.82 -15.94 -0.36
CA ASP A 50 9.36 -17.24 -0.73
C ASP A 50 8.40 -18.34 -0.26
N ILE A 51 8.21 -19.39 -1.03
CA ILE A 51 7.36 -20.51 -0.62
C ILE A 51 8.08 -21.33 0.43
N GLU A 52 9.38 -21.58 0.24
CA GLU A 52 10.18 -22.30 1.24
C GLU A 52 10.68 -21.38 2.35
N MET A 53 9.94 -21.30 3.44
CA MET A 53 10.27 -20.46 4.60
C MET A 53 10.19 -21.23 5.92
N GLY A 54 11.03 -22.26 6.09
CA GLY A 54 11.13 -22.95 7.38
C GLY A 54 9.93 -23.84 7.73
N GLN A 55 9.30 -23.66 8.89
CA GLN A 55 8.21 -24.51 9.36
C GLN A 55 6.87 -24.19 8.69
N MET A 56 6.60 -22.91 8.45
CA MET A 56 5.42 -22.46 7.71
C MET A 56 5.85 -22.06 6.29
N ASP A 57 5.15 -22.56 5.28
CA ASP A 57 5.39 -22.17 3.90
C ASP A 57 4.72 -20.83 3.56
N GLY A 58 5.19 -20.18 2.49
CA GLY A 58 4.71 -18.87 2.07
C GLY A 58 3.25 -18.88 1.62
N VAL A 59 2.72 -19.99 1.13
CA VAL A 59 1.32 -20.11 0.71
C VAL A 59 0.40 -20.13 1.91
N THR A 60 0.74 -20.90 2.95
CA THR A 60 0.00 -20.92 4.22
C THR A 60 -0.03 -19.55 4.86
N MET A 61 1.10 -18.83 4.87
CA MET A 61 1.17 -17.45 5.34
C MET A 61 0.26 -16.52 4.52
N ALA A 62 0.31 -16.62 3.20
CA ALA A 62 -0.53 -15.84 2.30
C ALA A 62 -2.04 -16.09 2.55
N LYS A 63 -2.45 -17.34 2.78
CA LYS A 63 -3.83 -17.69 3.14
C LYS A 63 -4.27 -17.03 4.46
N GLN A 64 -3.39 -16.95 5.45
CA GLN A 64 -3.70 -16.24 6.69
C GLN A 64 -3.88 -14.74 6.48
N VAL A 65 -2.98 -14.11 5.73
CA VAL A 65 -3.08 -12.68 5.40
C VAL A 65 -4.38 -12.39 4.64
N ARG A 66 -4.76 -13.25 3.69
CA ARG A 66 -5.99 -13.06 2.89
C ARG A 66 -7.28 -13.09 3.70
N LYS A 67 -7.31 -13.72 4.87
CA LYS A 67 -8.49 -13.69 5.76
C LYS A 67 -8.86 -12.27 6.20
N ASP A 68 -7.84 -11.40 6.34
CA ASP A 68 -8.02 -10.05 6.87
C ASP A 68 -7.78 -8.96 5.84
N ASN A 69 -7.03 -9.23 4.78
CA ASN A 69 -6.57 -8.22 3.84
C ASN A 69 -6.58 -8.73 2.40
N GLU A 70 -7.63 -8.35 1.68
CA GLU A 70 -7.78 -8.66 0.26
C GLU A 70 -6.98 -7.69 -0.64
N ALA A 71 -6.65 -6.50 -0.13
CA ALA A 71 -6.04 -5.43 -0.91
C ALA A 71 -4.52 -5.58 -1.11
N VAL A 72 -3.81 -6.22 -0.16
CA VAL A 72 -2.36 -6.41 -0.25
C VAL A 72 -1.99 -7.23 -1.49
N GLN A 73 -1.00 -6.77 -2.25
CA GLN A 73 -0.52 -7.48 -3.43
C GLN A 73 0.49 -8.54 -3.02
N ILE A 74 0.23 -9.80 -3.38
CA ILE A 74 1.12 -10.93 -3.07
C ILE A 74 1.87 -11.35 -4.32
N ILE A 75 3.18 -11.44 -4.22
CA ILE A 75 4.09 -11.88 -5.28
C ILE A 75 4.96 -13.00 -4.69
N PHE A 76 4.88 -14.18 -5.26
CA PHE A 76 5.75 -15.28 -4.87
C PHE A 76 7.08 -15.23 -5.64
N ILE A 77 8.17 -15.48 -4.93
CA ILE A 77 9.54 -15.62 -5.47
C ILE A 77 10.07 -16.96 -5.00
N THR A 78 10.13 -17.95 -5.86
CA THR A 78 10.45 -19.34 -5.47
C THR A 78 11.31 -20.07 -6.50
N GLY A 79 12.02 -21.08 -6.05
CA GLY A 79 12.74 -22.04 -6.91
C GLY A 79 11.86 -23.14 -7.48
N TYR A 80 10.61 -23.26 -7.06
CA TYR A 80 9.72 -24.39 -7.37
C TYR A 80 8.51 -23.97 -8.19
N SER A 81 8.28 -24.67 -9.30
CA SER A 81 7.14 -24.42 -10.20
C SER A 81 5.83 -25.08 -9.74
N ASP A 82 5.90 -26.06 -8.86
CA ASP A 82 4.76 -26.95 -8.54
C ASP A 82 3.66 -26.25 -7.73
N TYR A 83 3.97 -25.12 -7.11
CA TYR A 83 3.04 -24.34 -6.27
C TYR A 83 2.26 -23.25 -7.01
N ILE A 84 2.36 -23.17 -8.34
CA ILE A 84 1.66 -22.14 -9.13
C ILE A 84 0.14 -22.26 -8.95
N ALA A 85 -0.39 -23.47 -8.88
CA ALA A 85 -1.83 -23.71 -8.69
C ALA A 85 -2.34 -23.17 -7.35
N GLU A 86 -1.56 -23.31 -6.28
CA GLU A 86 -1.92 -22.83 -4.94
C GLU A 86 -1.89 -21.30 -4.84
N GLY A 87 -1.07 -20.63 -5.67
CA GLY A 87 -1.05 -19.18 -5.79
C GLY A 87 -2.38 -18.58 -6.26
N TYR A 88 -3.16 -19.32 -7.05
CA TYR A 88 -4.51 -18.89 -7.44
C TYR A 88 -5.48 -18.81 -6.26
N GLU A 89 -5.37 -19.69 -5.29
CA GLU A 89 -6.25 -19.70 -4.11
C GLU A 89 -6.09 -18.43 -3.24
N VAL A 90 -4.90 -17.82 -3.25
CA VAL A 90 -4.61 -16.59 -2.50
C VAL A 90 -4.66 -15.34 -3.37
N ALA A 91 -5.14 -15.45 -4.61
CA ALA A 91 -5.17 -14.37 -5.58
C ALA A 91 -3.80 -13.63 -5.67
N ALA A 92 -2.72 -14.40 -5.80
CA ALA A 92 -1.39 -13.84 -5.98
C ALA A 92 -1.33 -13.02 -7.28
N LEU A 93 -0.65 -11.87 -7.23
CA LEU A 93 -0.48 -11.03 -8.40
C LEU A 93 0.41 -11.69 -9.44
N HIS A 94 1.46 -12.34 -8.98
CA HIS A 94 2.43 -13.00 -9.86
C HIS A 94 3.30 -14.03 -9.14
N TYR A 95 3.92 -14.87 -9.97
CA TYR A 95 4.90 -15.88 -9.60
C TYR A 95 6.22 -15.60 -10.33
N LEU A 96 7.30 -15.43 -9.59
CA LEU A 96 8.64 -15.23 -10.14
C LEU A 96 9.52 -16.42 -9.77
N MET A 97 10.15 -17.02 -10.78
CA MET A 97 11.10 -18.10 -10.57
C MET A 97 12.47 -17.54 -10.19
N LYS A 98 13.13 -18.20 -9.24
CA LYS A 98 14.56 -17.98 -8.94
C LYS A 98 15.43 -18.61 -10.04
N PRO A 99 16.54 -17.98 -10.44
CA PRO A 99 17.06 -16.70 -9.98
C PRO A 99 16.18 -15.53 -10.45
N VAL A 100 15.96 -14.54 -9.57
CA VAL A 100 15.09 -13.41 -9.85
C VAL A 100 15.64 -12.59 -11.01
N ASN A 101 14.82 -12.37 -12.04
CA ASN A 101 15.14 -11.47 -13.13
C ASN A 101 14.68 -10.05 -12.79
N ARG A 102 15.61 -9.09 -12.86
CA ARG A 102 15.37 -7.67 -12.51
C ARG A 102 14.21 -7.06 -13.30
N GLU A 103 14.21 -7.22 -14.61
CA GLU A 103 13.19 -6.63 -15.49
C GLU A 103 11.81 -7.21 -15.24
N LYS A 104 11.72 -8.53 -14.98
CA LYS A 104 10.46 -9.19 -14.63
C LYS A 104 9.93 -8.68 -13.29
N LEU A 105 10.80 -8.54 -12.27
CA LEU A 105 10.38 -8.01 -10.97
C LEU A 105 9.93 -6.56 -11.10
N PHE A 106 10.62 -5.71 -11.87
CA PHE A 106 10.20 -4.34 -12.18
C PHE A 106 8.78 -4.31 -12.77
N THR A 107 8.53 -5.12 -13.79
CA THR A 107 7.22 -5.20 -14.44
C THR A 107 6.11 -5.61 -13.46
N VAL A 108 6.40 -6.57 -12.58
CA VAL A 108 5.41 -7.05 -11.59
C VAL A 108 5.16 -6.00 -10.51
N LEU A 109 6.20 -5.29 -10.07
CA LEU A 109 6.07 -4.18 -9.10
C LEU A 109 5.28 -3.01 -9.70
N ASP A 110 5.48 -2.68 -10.98
CA ASP A 110 4.68 -1.67 -11.67
C ASP A 110 3.20 -2.07 -11.70
N ARG A 111 2.89 -3.34 -12.00
CA ARG A 111 1.51 -3.86 -11.94
C ARG A 111 0.91 -3.82 -10.55
N ALA A 112 1.71 -4.12 -9.52
CA ALA A 112 1.27 -4.03 -8.12
C ALA A 112 0.94 -2.58 -7.74
N LEU A 113 1.78 -1.64 -8.15
CA LEU A 113 1.56 -0.21 -7.92
C LEU A 113 0.30 0.30 -8.63
N ASP A 114 0.07 -0.11 -9.88
CA ASP A 114 -1.12 0.27 -10.64
C ASP A 114 -2.39 -0.29 -10.01
N LYS A 115 -2.39 -1.56 -9.59
CA LYS A 115 -3.52 -2.15 -8.87
C LYS A 115 -3.81 -1.41 -7.57
N ARG A 116 -2.78 -1.06 -6.80
CA ARG A 116 -2.93 -0.28 -5.58
C ARG A 116 -3.57 1.09 -5.87
N LYS A 117 -3.12 1.77 -6.92
CA LYS A 117 -3.71 3.06 -7.35
C LYS A 117 -5.18 2.92 -7.74
N GLN A 118 -5.56 1.85 -8.43
CA GLN A 118 -6.95 1.57 -8.82
C GLN A 118 -7.86 1.27 -7.62
N GLN A 119 -7.32 0.64 -6.58
CA GLN A 119 -8.03 0.32 -5.34
C GLN A 119 -8.06 1.49 -4.34
N GLU A 120 -7.29 2.55 -4.61
CA GLU A 120 -7.23 3.71 -3.72
C GLU A 120 -8.58 4.42 -3.66
N ARG A 121 -9.01 4.69 -2.45
CA ARG A 121 -10.20 5.50 -2.21
C ARG A 121 -9.96 6.94 -2.65
N CYS A 122 -10.98 7.53 -3.26
CA CYS A 122 -10.94 8.92 -3.70
C CYS A 122 -12.02 9.72 -2.98
N LEU A 123 -11.69 10.97 -2.66
CA LEU A 123 -12.67 11.98 -2.33
C LEU A 123 -13.24 12.56 -3.64
N ASN A 124 -14.55 12.55 -3.77
CA ASN A 124 -15.24 13.12 -4.93
C ASN A 124 -15.80 14.49 -4.55
N LEU A 125 -15.41 15.52 -5.29
CA LEU A 125 -15.90 16.88 -5.13
C LEU A 125 -16.58 17.36 -6.39
N GLU A 126 -17.72 18.01 -6.24
CA GLU A 126 -18.36 18.73 -7.33
C GLU A 126 -17.92 20.20 -7.30
N LEU A 127 -17.25 20.65 -8.35
CA LEU A 127 -16.74 22.01 -8.52
C LEU A 127 -17.24 22.58 -9.84
N SER A 128 -18.07 23.62 -9.77
CA SER A 128 -18.58 24.31 -10.97
C SER A 128 -19.26 23.38 -11.99
N GLY A 129 -19.92 22.31 -11.50
CA GLY A 129 -20.59 21.32 -12.34
C GLY A 129 -19.68 20.19 -12.86
N GLU A 130 -18.41 20.18 -12.48
CA GLU A 130 -17.48 19.12 -12.80
C GLU A 130 -17.17 18.26 -11.56
N MET A 131 -17.02 16.94 -11.78
CA MET A 131 -16.65 16.00 -10.72
C MET A 131 -15.14 15.84 -10.66
N VAL A 132 -14.52 16.26 -9.57
CA VAL A 132 -13.08 16.09 -9.30
C VAL A 132 -12.89 14.91 -8.37
N ARG A 133 -12.01 13.99 -8.74
CA ARG A 133 -11.62 12.82 -7.92
C ARG A 133 -10.22 13.03 -7.38
N ILE A 134 -10.10 13.07 -6.05
CA ILE A 134 -8.83 13.30 -5.35
C ILE A 134 -8.47 12.02 -4.58
N PRO A 135 -7.41 11.29 -4.98
CA PRO A 135 -6.97 10.12 -4.24
C PRO A 135 -6.61 10.48 -2.80
N PHE A 136 -6.95 9.63 -1.84
CA PHE A 136 -6.65 9.93 -0.43
C PHE A 136 -5.15 10.10 -0.16
N TYR A 137 -4.29 9.40 -0.89
CA TYR A 137 -2.83 9.56 -0.73
C TYR A 137 -2.31 10.95 -1.17
N ASP A 138 -3.04 11.69 -2.01
CA ASP A 138 -2.67 13.05 -2.42
C ASP A 138 -3.15 14.11 -1.40
N ILE A 139 -4.11 13.79 -0.54
CA ILE A 139 -4.67 14.73 0.43
C ILE A 139 -3.74 14.85 1.63
N ARG A 140 -3.20 16.03 1.86
CA ARG A 140 -2.33 16.33 3.00
C ARG A 140 -3.13 16.70 4.24
N TYR A 141 -4.09 17.61 4.09
CA TYR A 141 -5.00 18.04 5.15
C TYR A 141 -6.21 18.77 4.55
N LEU A 142 -7.24 18.94 5.37
CA LEU A 142 -8.39 19.80 5.09
C LEU A 142 -8.48 20.86 6.19
N ASP A 143 -8.82 22.08 5.82
CA ASP A 143 -9.16 23.13 6.78
C ASP A 143 -10.46 23.82 6.41
N VAL A 144 -11.13 24.37 7.42
CA VAL A 144 -12.37 25.13 7.23
C VAL A 144 -12.16 26.59 7.59
N ARG A 145 -12.58 27.47 6.69
CA ARG A 145 -12.68 28.91 6.93
C ARG A 145 -14.09 29.36 6.64
N GLN A 146 -14.73 29.94 7.65
CA GLN A 146 -16.17 30.27 7.61
C GLN A 146 -16.99 28.99 7.29
N ASN A 147 -17.62 28.91 6.12
CA ASN A 147 -18.42 27.77 5.68
C ASN A 147 -17.80 27.03 4.49
N TYR A 148 -16.53 27.26 4.22
CA TYR A 148 -15.81 26.66 3.11
C TYR A 148 -14.71 25.74 3.63
N VAL A 149 -14.68 24.51 3.12
CA VAL A 149 -13.59 23.55 3.35
C VAL A 149 -12.66 23.58 2.16
N THR A 150 -11.37 23.74 2.42
CA THR A 150 -10.31 23.57 1.43
C THR A 150 -9.63 22.23 1.64
N VAL A 151 -9.60 21.41 0.59
CA VAL A 151 -8.86 20.16 0.52
C VAL A 151 -7.50 20.47 -0.09
N HIS A 152 -6.45 20.32 0.70
CA HIS A 152 -5.07 20.55 0.27
C HIS A 152 -4.44 19.24 -0.23
N ALA A 153 -4.31 19.13 -1.55
CA ALA A 153 -3.72 17.99 -2.24
C ALA A 153 -2.58 18.45 -3.17
N LYS A 154 -2.46 17.90 -4.38
CA LYS A 154 -1.56 18.45 -5.42
C LYS A 154 -1.96 19.86 -5.79
N GLU A 155 -3.26 20.07 -5.87
CA GLU A 155 -3.90 21.39 -5.99
C GLU A 155 -4.85 21.58 -4.82
N ASP A 156 -5.24 22.83 -4.56
CA ASP A 156 -6.20 23.17 -3.52
C ASP A 156 -7.62 23.23 -4.09
N TYR A 157 -8.55 22.54 -3.43
CA TYR A 157 -9.95 22.49 -3.84
C TYR A 157 -10.83 23.01 -2.71
N THR A 158 -11.60 24.08 -2.98
CA THR A 158 -12.46 24.72 -1.97
C THR A 158 -13.93 24.52 -2.31
N VAL A 159 -14.69 23.99 -1.36
CA VAL A 159 -16.11 23.73 -1.50
C VAL A 159 -16.89 24.21 -0.28
N LYS A 160 -18.15 24.59 -0.50
CA LYS A 160 -19.08 24.94 0.60
C LYS A 160 -19.75 23.67 1.12
N ARG A 161 -19.10 23.02 2.07
CA ARG A 161 -19.54 21.75 2.64
C ARG A 161 -19.03 21.61 4.08
N PRO A 162 -19.82 21.08 5.03
CA PRO A 162 -19.39 20.90 6.43
C PRO A 162 -18.18 19.97 6.55
N LEU A 163 -17.20 20.32 7.40
CA LEU A 163 -16.02 19.50 7.66
C LEU A 163 -16.38 18.10 8.21
N GLY A 164 -17.45 18.00 8.99
CA GLY A 164 -17.93 16.73 9.54
C GLY A 164 -18.43 15.73 8.49
N GLU A 165 -18.83 16.16 7.31
CA GLU A 165 -19.18 15.25 6.21
C GLU A 165 -17.93 14.62 5.61
N PHE A 166 -16.85 15.39 5.46
CA PHE A 166 -15.55 14.86 5.02
C PHE A 166 -15.00 13.84 6.01
N GLU A 167 -15.14 14.10 7.31
CA GLU A 167 -14.71 13.18 8.36
C GLU A 167 -15.35 11.79 8.22
N LYS A 168 -16.61 11.72 7.79
CA LYS A 168 -17.32 10.45 7.56
C LYS A 168 -16.87 9.71 6.29
N GLU A 169 -16.38 10.42 5.28
CA GLU A 169 -15.93 9.83 4.03
C GLU A 169 -14.47 9.39 4.08
N LEU A 170 -13.64 10.09 4.87
CA LEU A 170 -12.23 9.81 5.03
C LEU A 170 -12.02 8.57 5.92
N ASP A 171 -10.89 7.90 5.73
CA ASP A 171 -10.53 6.69 6.48
C ASP A 171 -9.61 6.99 7.68
N GLN A 172 -9.11 5.93 8.35
CA GLN A 172 -8.26 6.02 9.53
C GLN A 172 -6.92 6.74 9.33
N ARG A 173 -6.52 7.02 8.09
CA ARG A 173 -5.34 7.86 7.79
C ARG A 173 -5.54 9.30 8.22
N PHE A 174 -6.79 9.71 8.40
CA PHE A 174 -7.16 11.08 8.68
C PHE A 174 -7.62 11.24 10.12
N CYS A 175 -7.10 12.27 10.78
CA CYS A 175 -7.45 12.60 12.15
C CYS A 175 -7.97 14.02 12.24
N ARG A 176 -9.12 14.20 12.87
CA ARG A 176 -9.65 15.53 13.14
C ARG A 176 -8.91 16.18 14.29
N VAL A 177 -8.36 17.38 14.05
CA VAL A 177 -7.65 18.18 15.04
C VAL A 177 -8.45 19.44 15.32
N GLY A 178 -9.12 19.46 16.46
CA GLY A 178 -9.97 20.58 16.84
C GLY A 178 -11.22 20.74 15.97
N ARG A 179 -11.69 22.00 15.82
CA ARG A 179 -12.94 22.30 15.11
C ARG A 179 -12.78 22.58 13.63
N ALA A 180 -11.55 22.89 13.20
CA ALA A 180 -11.33 23.51 11.90
C ALA A 180 -10.40 22.73 10.97
N MET A 181 -9.88 21.56 11.37
CA MET A 181 -8.85 20.87 10.60
C MET A 181 -8.96 19.36 10.68
N ILE A 182 -8.67 18.68 9.56
CA ILE A 182 -8.42 17.24 9.46
C ILE A 182 -7.05 17.04 8.84
N LEU A 183 -6.18 16.26 9.50
CA LEU A 183 -4.83 15.97 9.03
C LEU A 183 -4.71 14.54 8.50
N ASN A 184 -3.98 14.36 7.42
CA ASN A 184 -3.52 13.04 7.01
C ASN A 184 -2.26 12.65 7.79
N LEU A 185 -2.37 11.65 8.64
CA LEU A 185 -1.29 11.19 9.53
C LEU A 185 -0.05 10.70 8.78
N LYS A 186 -0.20 10.25 7.54
CA LYS A 186 0.91 9.82 6.66
C LYS A 186 1.85 10.98 6.29
N TYR A 187 1.38 12.22 6.36
CA TYR A 187 2.19 13.42 6.07
C TYR A 187 2.80 14.08 7.31
N ILE A 188 2.56 13.54 8.50
CA ILE A 188 3.17 14.06 9.73
C ILE A 188 4.58 13.50 9.84
N GLN A 189 5.59 14.38 9.66
CA GLN A 189 7.00 14.00 9.76
C GLN A 189 7.54 14.13 11.19
N ARG A 190 6.99 15.05 12.00
CA ARG A 190 7.45 15.32 13.37
C ARG A 190 6.36 15.94 14.23
N VAL A 191 6.20 15.42 15.43
CA VAL A 191 5.39 16.01 16.49
C VAL A 191 6.37 16.43 17.60
N THR A 192 6.37 17.71 17.97
CA THR A 192 7.18 18.26 19.08
C THR A 192 6.28 18.58 20.25
#